data_4a5c33c087ec5e98ff3421ce5c911a0f
#
_entry.id   4a5c33c087ec5e98ff3421ce5c911a0f
#
_cell.length_a   1.000
_cell.length_b   1.000
_cell.length_c   1.000
_cell.angle_alpha   90.00
_cell.angle_beta   90.00
_cell.angle_gamma   90.00
#
_symmetry.space_group_name_H-M   'P 1'
#
loop_
_entity.id
_entity.type
_entity.pdbx_description
1 polymer ?
#
loop_
_entity_poly.entity_id
_entity_poly.type
_entity_poly.pdbx_seq_one_letter_code
_entity_poly.pdbx_strand_id
1 'polypeptide(L)'
;VKKLICYFILSSLIFSAKGQTIAQIKKILDTTQNPIGFVKYVLKKKYYIDTVTVVSTKQFMGKADSLAYHGKVGKTYGPYKKENILVKILVKAPNTFYHIKHILIDTSVFEKSFAESLANNIIWKVENKTSTFSEQASIYSADYQSGNKGGDLGWFIQGVMLPELDKAMVKHKKGDLFTVWSPSGLHVVTVADNPKEDTGYALLLRVIL
;
A
#
# COMPACT_ATOMS: atom_id res chain seq x y z
N VAL A 1 39.15 -1.35 49.03
CA VAL A 1 38.22 -1.06 47.90
C VAL A 1 38.96 -1.44 46.61
N LYS A 2 38.69 -2.68 46.09
CA LYS A 2 39.26 -3.13 44.81
C LYS A 2 38.35 -2.63 43.68
N LYS A 3 38.88 -1.75 42.83
CA LYS A 3 38.26 -1.31 41.57
C LYS A 3 38.36 -2.45 40.55
N LEU A 4 37.20 -3.04 40.23
CA LEU A 4 37.08 -4.00 39.11
C LEU A 4 37.01 -3.19 37.82
N ILE A 5 38.11 -3.19 37.06
CA ILE A 5 38.16 -2.61 35.72
C ILE A 5 37.64 -3.66 34.74
N CYS A 6 36.37 -3.54 34.31
CA CYS A 6 35.84 -4.32 33.20
C CYS A 6 36.48 -3.85 31.89
N TYR A 7 37.42 -4.63 31.40
CA TYR A 7 37.91 -4.49 30.03
C TYR A 7 36.84 -4.97 29.05
N PHE A 8 36.12 -4.03 28.44
CA PHE A 8 35.34 -4.31 27.25
C PHE A 8 36.32 -4.58 26.11
N ILE A 9 36.58 -5.86 25.82
CA ILE A 9 37.30 -6.27 24.63
C ILE A 9 36.35 -6.02 23.45
N LEU A 10 36.49 -4.83 22.85
CA LEU A 10 35.87 -4.52 21.57
C LEU A 10 36.65 -5.29 20.51
N SER A 11 36.25 -6.52 20.21
CA SER A 11 36.79 -7.28 19.10
C SER A 11 36.39 -6.54 17.80
N SER A 12 37.23 -5.63 17.36
CA SER A 12 37.18 -5.01 16.05
C SER A 12 37.51 -6.08 15.01
N LEU A 13 36.50 -6.86 14.61
CA LEU A 13 36.57 -7.64 13.39
C LEU A 13 36.73 -6.65 12.23
N ILE A 14 37.99 -6.45 11.79
CA ILE A 14 38.32 -5.72 10.57
C ILE A 14 37.72 -6.54 9.41
N PHE A 15 36.45 -6.31 9.07
CA PHE A 15 35.85 -6.87 7.90
C PHE A 15 36.38 -6.14 6.66
N SER A 16 37.39 -6.72 6.02
CA SER A 16 37.82 -6.26 4.70
C SER A 16 36.72 -6.55 3.68
N ALA A 17 36.26 -5.52 2.98
CA ALA A 17 35.19 -5.65 1.96
C ALA A 17 35.64 -6.39 0.69
N LYS A 18 36.93 -6.64 0.54
CA LYS A 18 37.49 -7.37 -0.62
C LYS A 18 37.28 -8.88 -0.39
N GLY A 19 36.36 -9.45 -1.17
CA GLY A 19 36.12 -10.91 -1.23
C GLY A 19 34.87 -11.43 -0.52
N GLN A 20 34.00 -10.57 0.01
CA GLN A 20 32.77 -11.04 0.63
C GLN A 20 31.79 -11.59 -0.43
N THR A 21 31.27 -12.79 -0.19
CA THR A 21 30.19 -13.35 -1.02
C THR A 21 28.87 -12.62 -0.76
N ILE A 22 27.97 -12.67 -1.73
CA ILE A 22 26.61 -12.10 -1.57
C ILE A 22 25.90 -12.66 -0.34
N ALA A 23 26.07 -13.95 -0.06
CA ALA A 23 25.50 -14.60 1.12
C ALA A 23 26.02 -14.01 2.42
N GLN A 24 27.31 -13.73 2.51
CA GLN A 24 27.91 -13.06 3.68
C GLN A 24 27.43 -11.63 3.83
N ILE A 25 27.35 -10.86 2.73
CA ILE A 25 26.79 -9.50 2.73
C ILE A 25 25.36 -9.50 3.25
N LYS A 26 24.51 -10.39 2.74
CA LYS A 26 23.12 -10.53 3.22
C LYS A 26 23.04 -10.86 4.70
N LYS A 27 23.86 -11.83 5.16
CA LYS A 27 23.89 -12.22 6.58
C LYS A 27 24.27 -11.03 7.47
N ILE A 28 25.28 -10.23 7.08
CA ILE A 28 25.68 -9.05 7.83
C ILE A 28 24.57 -7.98 7.80
N LEU A 29 24.01 -7.71 6.61
CA LEU A 29 22.90 -6.78 6.49
C LEU A 29 21.70 -7.19 7.36
N ASP A 30 21.40 -8.48 7.47
CA ASP A 30 20.29 -8.98 8.29
C ASP A 30 20.52 -8.80 9.80
N THR A 31 21.77 -8.80 10.24
CA THR A 31 22.13 -8.84 11.69
C THR A 31 22.66 -7.52 12.23
N THR A 32 23.15 -6.62 11.36
CA THR A 32 23.74 -5.35 11.82
C THR A 32 22.67 -4.36 12.31
N GLN A 33 23.00 -3.64 13.38
CA GLN A 33 22.20 -2.51 13.89
C GLN A 33 22.30 -1.26 13.00
N ASN A 34 23.37 -1.15 12.20
CA ASN A 34 23.57 -0.02 11.29
C ASN A 34 23.80 -0.50 9.84
N PRO A 35 22.74 -0.96 9.14
CA PRO A 35 22.88 -1.46 7.77
C PRO A 35 23.32 -0.38 6.79
N ILE A 36 22.90 0.87 6.98
CA ILE A 36 23.28 1.99 6.13
C ILE A 36 24.78 2.29 6.28
N GLY A 37 25.25 2.36 7.52
CA GLY A 37 26.68 2.55 7.82
C GLY A 37 27.55 1.43 7.26
N PHE A 38 27.08 0.18 7.36
CA PHE A 38 27.78 -0.97 6.76
C PHE A 38 27.91 -0.82 5.24
N VAL A 39 26.82 -0.46 4.53
CA VAL A 39 26.86 -0.28 3.07
C VAL A 39 27.76 0.89 2.68
N LYS A 40 27.64 2.02 3.39
CA LYS A 40 28.37 3.26 3.09
C LYS A 40 29.87 3.15 3.36
N TYR A 41 30.25 2.65 4.54
CA TYR A 41 31.64 2.73 5.01
C TYR A 41 32.42 1.44 4.83
N VAL A 42 31.76 0.27 4.90
CA VAL A 42 32.44 -1.04 4.78
C VAL A 42 32.36 -1.56 3.36
N LEU A 43 31.14 -1.69 2.79
CA LEU A 43 30.97 -2.17 1.42
C LEU A 43 31.38 -1.12 0.38
N LYS A 44 31.28 0.16 0.72
CA LYS A 44 31.51 1.31 -0.19
C LYS A 44 30.71 1.18 -1.48
N LYS A 45 29.45 0.72 -1.38
CA LYS A 45 28.52 0.53 -2.48
C LYS A 45 27.52 1.67 -2.56
N LYS A 46 27.06 1.96 -3.78
CA LYS A 46 25.96 2.89 -4.01
C LYS A 46 24.67 2.31 -3.42
N TYR A 47 23.89 3.14 -2.76
CA TYR A 47 22.64 2.75 -2.16
C TYR A 47 21.60 3.86 -2.27
N TYR A 48 20.33 3.47 -2.10
CA TYR A 48 19.17 4.36 -2.01
C TYR A 48 18.30 3.94 -0.84
N ILE A 49 17.58 4.91 -0.30
CA ILE A 49 16.53 4.67 0.70
C ILE A 49 15.22 5.09 0.04
N ASP A 50 14.36 4.13 -0.21
CA ASP A 50 13.11 4.33 -0.91
C ASP A 50 11.94 4.16 0.06
N THR A 51 11.02 5.14 0.10
CA THR A 51 9.72 4.96 0.74
C THR A 51 8.77 4.36 -0.28
N VAL A 52 8.17 3.23 0.06
CA VAL A 52 7.23 2.52 -0.78
C VAL A 52 5.85 2.53 -0.13
N THR A 53 4.85 3.00 -0.87
CA THR A 53 3.45 2.93 -0.48
C THR A 53 2.85 1.64 -1.01
N VAL A 54 2.18 0.88 -0.14
CA VAL A 54 1.39 -0.30 -0.52
C VAL A 54 -0.03 0.17 -0.81
N VAL A 55 -0.32 0.38 -2.07
CA VAL A 55 -1.62 0.94 -2.50
C VAL A 55 -2.75 -0.07 -2.34
N SER A 56 -2.48 -1.35 -2.60
CA SER A 56 -3.44 -2.44 -2.49
C SER A 56 -2.80 -3.67 -1.86
N THR A 57 -3.59 -4.44 -1.11
CA THR A 57 -3.13 -5.69 -0.48
C THR A 57 -3.29 -6.92 -1.38
N LYS A 58 -3.88 -6.77 -2.56
CA LYS A 58 -4.14 -7.87 -3.51
C LYS A 58 -3.53 -7.64 -4.89
N GLN A 59 -3.35 -6.40 -5.30
CA GLN A 59 -2.77 -6.04 -6.59
C GLN A 59 -1.53 -5.21 -6.38
N PHE A 60 -0.37 -5.77 -6.73
CA PHE A 60 0.92 -5.10 -6.63
C PHE A 60 1.34 -4.59 -8.01
N MET A 61 1.78 -3.34 -8.06
CA MET A 61 2.25 -2.72 -9.32
C MET A 61 3.63 -3.24 -9.72
N GLY A 62 4.38 -3.78 -8.75
CA GLY A 62 5.70 -4.30 -9.02
C GLY A 62 6.30 -5.10 -7.86
N LYS A 63 7.62 -5.34 -7.96
CA LYS A 63 8.34 -6.10 -6.92
C LYS A 63 8.55 -5.30 -5.64
N ALA A 64 8.64 -3.97 -5.74
CA ALA A 64 8.93 -3.11 -4.60
C ALA A 64 7.77 -3.07 -3.60
N ASP A 65 6.55 -2.85 -4.08
CA ASP A 65 5.34 -2.81 -3.26
C ASP A 65 4.95 -4.20 -2.75
N SER A 66 5.08 -5.25 -3.59
CA SER A 66 4.92 -6.63 -3.16
C SER A 66 5.93 -7.00 -2.05
N LEU A 67 7.19 -6.58 -2.19
CA LEU A 67 8.21 -6.82 -1.17
C LEU A 67 7.96 -5.96 0.08
N ALA A 68 7.52 -4.72 -0.08
CA ALA A 68 7.11 -3.86 1.02
C ALA A 68 6.00 -4.50 1.86
N TYR A 69 5.04 -5.14 1.21
CA TYR A 69 3.93 -5.82 1.89
C TYR A 69 4.33 -7.17 2.50
N HIS A 70 4.87 -8.10 1.71
CA HIS A 70 5.13 -9.47 2.14
C HIS A 70 6.46 -9.66 2.88
N GLY A 71 7.44 -8.79 2.61
CA GLY A 71 8.77 -8.93 3.18
C GLY A 71 8.80 -8.70 4.70
N LYS A 72 9.78 -9.29 5.38
CA LYS A 72 9.98 -9.16 6.83
C LYS A 72 10.94 -8.02 7.15
N VAL A 73 10.60 -7.17 8.13
CA VAL A 73 11.51 -6.13 8.65
C VAL A 73 12.83 -6.75 9.08
N GLY A 74 13.93 -6.08 8.76
CA GLY A 74 15.28 -6.55 9.04
C GLY A 74 15.85 -7.54 8.02
N LYS A 75 15.05 -8.13 7.13
CA LYS A 75 15.51 -9.10 6.13
C LYS A 75 15.96 -8.43 4.83
N THR A 76 16.96 -9.07 4.20
CA THR A 76 17.55 -8.67 2.91
C THR A 76 17.17 -9.67 1.83
N TYR A 77 16.63 -9.17 0.73
CA TYR A 77 16.13 -9.92 -0.42
C TYR A 77 17.03 -9.70 -1.65
N GLY A 78 16.95 -10.60 -2.60
CA GLY A 78 17.80 -10.59 -3.79
C GLY A 78 19.00 -11.54 -3.67
N PRO A 79 20.02 -11.44 -4.56
CA PRO A 79 20.13 -10.39 -5.56
C PRO A 79 19.07 -10.49 -6.66
N TYR A 80 18.53 -9.36 -7.06
CA TYR A 80 17.68 -9.27 -8.24
C TYR A 80 18.59 -9.13 -9.46
N LYS A 81 18.80 -10.25 -10.18
CA LYS A 81 19.83 -10.39 -11.23
C LYS A 81 19.77 -9.31 -12.31
N LYS A 82 18.57 -8.91 -12.74
CA LYS A 82 18.39 -7.92 -13.81
C LYS A 82 18.97 -6.54 -13.44
N GLU A 83 18.90 -6.18 -12.16
CA GLU A 83 19.27 -4.86 -11.65
C GLU A 83 20.54 -4.92 -10.77
N ASN A 84 21.01 -6.12 -10.48
CA ASN A 84 22.14 -6.41 -9.60
C ASN A 84 22.04 -5.70 -8.23
N ILE A 85 20.87 -5.83 -7.59
CA ILE A 85 20.56 -5.15 -6.32
C ILE A 85 20.16 -6.13 -5.21
N LEU A 86 20.50 -5.71 -3.98
CA LEU A 86 19.90 -6.22 -2.74
C LEU A 86 18.90 -5.21 -2.19
N VAL A 87 17.83 -5.69 -1.59
CA VAL A 87 16.82 -4.85 -0.93
C VAL A 87 16.60 -5.33 0.49
N LYS A 88 16.87 -4.47 1.48
CA LYS A 88 16.56 -4.72 2.89
C LYS A 88 15.35 -3.90 3.32
N ILE A 89 14.42 -4.54 4.04
CA ILE A 89 13.30 -3.83 4.65
C ILE A 89 13.77 -3.26 6.00
N LEU A 90 13.78 -1.94 6.09
CA LEU A 90 14.22 -1.23 7.30
C LEU A 90 13.08 -1.10 8.31
N VAL A 91 11.93 -0.61 7.85
CA VAL A 91 10.75 -0.32 8.67
C VAL A 91 9.49 -0.59 7.85
N LYS A 92 8.41 -0.94 8.53
CA LYS A 92 7.04 -0.91 8.02
C LYS A 92 6.18 -0.04 8.92
N ALA A 93 5.22 0.66 8.33
CA ALA A 93 4.22 1.42 9.05
C ALA A 93 2.82 1.00 8.59
N PRO A 94 1.85 0.92 9.51
CA PRO A 94 0.46 0.61 9.17
C PRO A 94 -0.22 1.80 8.48
N ASN A 95 -1.29 1.50 7.77
CA ASN A 95 -2.30 2.45 7.34
C ASN A 95 -3.65 1.74 7.25
N THR A 96 -4.73 2.50 7.18
CA THR A 96 -6.08 1.97 7.02
C THR A 96 -6.34 1.64 5.56
N PHE A 97 -6.90 0.45 5.34
CA PHE A 97 -7.37 -0.01 4.03
C PHE A 97 -8.89 -0.07 4.03
N TYR A 98 -9.47 0.36 2.92
CA TYR A 98 -10.90 0.33 2.66
C TYR A 98 -11.21 -0.63 1.50
N HIS A 99 -12.42 -1.21 1.53
CA HIS A 99 -12.98 -1.98 0.43
C HIS A 99 -14.40 -1.50 0.18
N ILE A 100 -14.61 -0.84 -0.95
CA ILE A 100 -15.92 -0.31 -1.35
C ILE A 100 -16.26 -0.75 -2.77
N LYS A 101 -17.51 -0.62 -3.09
CA LYS A 101 -18.01 -0.60 -4.47
C LYS A 101 -18.56 0.79 -4.76
N HIS A 102 -18.39 1.26 -5.99
CA HIS A 102 -18.97 2.54 -6.40
C HIS A 102 -19.63 2.49 -7.78
N ILE A 103 -20.51 3.45 -8.00
CA ILE A 103 -21.11 3.78 -9.29
C ILE A 103 -20.83 5.26 -9.52
N LEU A 104 -20.09 5.60 -10.56
CA LEU A 104 -19.84 6.98 -10.94
C LEU A 104 -20.91 7.43 -11.93
N ILE A 105 -21.68 8.46 -11.57
CA ILE A 105 -22.61 9.15 -12.47
C ILE A 105 -21.88 10.43 -12.94
N ASP A 106 -21.46 10.43 -14.21
CA ASP A 106 -20.68 11.51 -14.78
C ASP A 106 -21.54 12.73 -15.03
N THR A 107 -21.21 13.85 -14.38
CA THR A 107 -21.94 15.11 -14.51
C THR A 107 -21.38 16.03 -15.61
N SER A 108 -20.39 15.59 -16.38
CA SER A 108 -20.09 16.21 -17.66
C SER A 108 -21.15 15.88 -18.72
N VAL A 109 -21.89 14.79 -18.53
CA VAL A 109 -22.93 14.29 -19.42
C VAL A 109 -24.34 14.58 -18.88
N PHE A 110 -24.53 14.54 -17.56
CA PHE A 110 -25.81 14.67 -16.90
C PHE A 110 -25.87 15.91 -16.00
N GLU A 111 -27.00 16.59 -15.99
CA GLU A 111 -27.28 17.63 -15.01
C GLU A 111 -27.32 17.07 -13.57
N LYS A 112 -26.95 17.90 -12.59
CA LYS A 112 -26.90 17.49 -11.18
C LYS A 112 -28.21 16.91 -10.67
N SER A 113 -29.33 17.53 -11.00
CA SER A 113 -30.68 17.09 -10.63
C SER A 113 -30.99 15.70 -11.16
N PHE A 114 -30.59 15.41 -12.38
CA PHE A 114 -30.75 14.07 -12.97
C PHE A 114 -29.83 13.06 -12.27
N ALA A 115 -28.56 13.43 -12.02
CA ALA A 115 -27.63 12.55 -11.32
C ALA A 115 -28.14 12.18 -9.92
N GLU A 116 -28.68 13.14 -9.17
CA GLU A 116 -29.30 12.90 -7.85
C GLU A 116 -30.52 11.99 -7.95
N SER A 117 -31.40 12.23 -8.91
CA SER A 117 -32.58 11.39 -9.14
C SER A 117 -32.22 9.95 -9.50
N LEU A 118 -31.20 9.78 -10.36
CA LEU A 118 -30.68 8.47 -10.74
C LEU A 118 -30.04 7.76 -9.55
N ALA A 119 -29.20 8.48 -8.77
CA ALA A 119 -28.57 7.92 -7.58
C ALA A 119 -29.60 7.44 -6.56
N ASN A 120 -30.64 8.25 -6.30
CA ASN A 120 -31.75 7.89 -5.39
C ASN A 120 -32.50 6.66 -5.91
N ASN A 121 -32.75 6.56 -7.22
CA ASN A 121 -33.39 5.39 -7.81
C ASN A 121 -32.51 4.12 -7.66
N ILE A 122 -31.21 4.24 -7.88
CA ILE A 122 -30.26 3.14 -7.70
C ILE A 122 -30.29 2.67 -6.24
N ILE A 123 -30.17 3.59 -5.28
CA ILE A 123 -30.23 3.31 -3.84
C ILE A 123 -31.50 2.60 -3.49
N TRP A 124 -32.67 3.14 -3.91
CA TRP A 124 -33.98 2.54 -3.68
C TRP A 124 -34.08 1.10 -4.20
N LYS A 125 -33.60 0.84 -5.43
CA LYS A 125 -33.60 -0.51 -6.02
C LYS A 125 -32.75 -1.49 -5.22
N VAL A 126 -31.58 -1.07 -4.77
CA VAL A 126 -30.65 -1.91 -4.00
C VAL A 126 -31.22 -2.20 -2.61
N GLU A 127 -31.75 -1.19 -1.90
CA GLU A 127 -32.35 -1.34 -0.58
C GLU A 127 -33.61 -2.22 -0.60
N ASN A 128 -34.46 -2.07 -1.63
CA ASN A 128 -35.64 -2.87 -1.79
C ASN A 128 -35.40 -4.23 -2.49
N LYS A 129 -34.10 -4.56 -2.76
CA LYS A 129 -33.70 -5.84 -3.39
C LYS A 129 -34.32 -6.12 -4.73
N THR A 130 -34.78 -5.10 -5.46
CA THR A 130 -35.30 -5.22 -6.83
C THR A 130 -34.18 -5.28 -7.86
N SER A 131 -32.97 -4.88 -7.50
CA SER A 131 -31.74 -5.10 -8.25
C SER A 131 -30.53 -5.13 -7.30
N THR A 132 -29.42 -5.69 -7.75
CA THR A 132 -28.18 -5.69 -6.99
C THR A 132 -27.35 -4.45 -7.30
N PHE A 133 -26.50 -4.05 -6.36
CA PHE A 133 -25.53 -2.97 -6.60
C PHE A 133 -24.66 -3.26 -7.83
N SER A 134 -24.25 -4.52 -8.00
CA SER A 134 -23.41 -4.94 -9.11
C SER A 134 -24.10 -4.79 -10.48
N GLU A 135 -25.39 -5.11 -10.59
CA GLU A 135 -26.16 -4.88 -11.80
C GLU A 135 -26.27 -3.39 -12.11
N GLN A 136 -26.59 -2.57 -11.10
CA GLN A 136 -26.71 -1.13 -11.27
C GLN A 136 -25.35 -0.51 -11.67
N ALA A 137 -24.24 -1.00 -11.12
CA ALA A 137 -22.89 -0.56 -11.49
C ALA A 137 -22.55 -0.87 -12.96
N SER A 138 -22.91 -2.07 -13.42
CA SER A 138 -22.66 -2.47 -14.81
C SER A 138 -23.48 -1.66 -15.82
N ILE A 139 -24.64 -1.15 -15.41
CA ILE A 139 -25.54 -0.39 -16.28
C ILE A 139 -25.19 1.10 -16.29
N TYR A 140 -24.89 1.69 -15.13
CA TYR A 140 -24.87 3.16 -14.96
C TYR A 140 -23.50 3.74 -14.64
N SER A 141 -22.49 2.92 -14.27
CA SER A 141 -21.21 3.48 -13.90
C SER A 141 -20.43 4.01 -15.10
N ALA A 142 -20.04 5.27 -15.06
CA ALA A 142 -19.11 5.86 -16.00
C ALA A 142 -17.66 5.38 -15.77
N ASP A 143 -17.35 4.82 -14.60
CA ASP A 143 -16.11 4.06 -14.39
C ASP A 143 -16.27 2.63 -14.91
N TYR A 144 -16.01 2.45 -16.20
CA TYR A 144 -16.13 1.15 -16.86
C TYR A 144 -15.22 0.08 -16.28
N GLN A 145 -14.09 0.44 -15.68
CA GLN A 145 -13.15 -0.54 -15.14
C GLN A 145 -13.71 -1.25 -13.91
N SER A 146 -14.32 -0.51 -13.01
CA SER A 146 -14.99 -1.08 -11.84
C SER A 146 -16.42 -1.49 -12.17
N GLY A 147 -17.15 -0.76 -13.00
CA GLY A 147 -18.52 -1.05 -13.42
C GLY A 147 -18.69 -2.48 -13.93
N ASN A 148 -17.79 -2.92 -14.82
CA ASN A 148 -17.76 -4.30 -15.34
C ASN A 148 -17.43 -5.38 -14.27
N LYS A 149 -17.00 -4.95 -13.08
CA LYS A 149 -16.75 -5.80 -11.89
C LYS A 149 -17.80 -5.57 -10.80
N GLY A 150 -18.96 -5.03 -11.17
CA GLY A 150 -20.03 -4.71 -10.23
C GLY A 150 -19.71 -3.53 -9.32
N GLY A 151 -18.89 -2.60 -9.78
CA GLY A 151 -18.44 -1.41 -9.06
C GLY A 151 -17.30 -1.65 -8.08
N ASP A 152 -16.77 -2.87 -7.98
CA ASP A 152 -15.77 -3.27 -6.98
C ASP A 152 -14.41 -2.62 -7.24
N LEU A 153 -13.93 -1.80 -6.28
CA LEU A 153 -12.61 -1.16 -6.31
C LEU A 153 -11.52 -2.00 -5.61
N GLY A 154 -11.91 -3.11 -4.96
CA GLY A 154 -11.01 -3.91 -4.15
C GLY A 154 -10.50 -3.17 -2.91
N TRP A 155 -9.47 -3.76 -2.28
CA TRP A 155 -8.81 -3.16 -1.12
C TRP A 155 -7.78 -2.11 -1.56
N PHE A 156 -7.89 -0.90 -1.02
CA PHE A 156 -6.96 0.20 -1.26
C PHE A 156 -6.66 0.97 0.03
N ILE A 157 -5.51 1.61 0.07
CA ILE A 157 -5.03 2.40 1.21
C ILE A 157 -5.75 3.74 1.29
N GLN A 158 -6.01 4.23 2.49
CA GLN A 158 -6.50 5.59 2.72
C GLN A 158 -5.56 6.63 2.10
N GLY A 159 -6.12 7.62 1.46
CA GLY A 159 -5.39 8.75 0.84
C GLY A 159 -5.07 8.55 -0.65
N VAL A 160 -5.49 7.44 -1.28
CA VAL A 160 -5.27 7.24 -2.73
C VAL A 160 -6.50 7.55 -3.58
N MET A 161 -7.68 7.65 -2.97
CA MET A 161 -8.90 8.04 -3.65
C MET A 161 -9.09 9.56 -3.69
N LEU A 162 -10.14 10.00 -4.35
CA LEU A 162 -10.53 11.41 -4.30
C LEU A 162 -10.76 11.83 -2.85
N PRO A 163 -10.32 13.04 -2.45
CA PRO A 163 -10.41 13.50 -1.05
C PRO A 163 -11.82 13.43 -0.47
N GLU A 164 -12.84 13.62 -1.30
CA GLU A 164 -14.25 13.57 -0.91
C GLU A 164 -14.65 12.15 -0.52
N LEU A 165 -14.21 11.14 -1.29
CA LEU A 165 -14.43 9.73 -1.00
C LEU A 165 -13.68 9.31 0.26
N ASP A 166 -12.39 9.66 0.37
CA ASP A 166 -11.58 9.37 1.55
C ASP A 166 -12.22 9.92 2.84
N LYS A 167 -12.71 11.17 2.81
CA LYS A 167 -13.41 11.79 3.95
C LYS A 167 -14.73 11.12 4.29
N ALA A 168 -15.46 10.65 3.28
CA ALA A 168 -16.74 9.98 3.49
C ALA A 168 -16.53 8.58 4.10
N MET A 169 -15.58 7.79 3.59
CA MET A 169 -15.34 6.42 4.04
C MET A 169 -15.06 6.29 5.54
N VAL A 170 -14.40 7.29 6.15
CA VAL A 170 -14.10 7.28 7.59
C VAL A 170 -15.37 7.24 8.46
N LYS A 171 -16.51 7.69 7.93
CA LYS A 171 -17.79 7.81 8.65
C LYS A 171 -18.72 6.62 8.45
N HIS A 172 -18.37 5.69 7.56
CA HIS A 172 -19.24 4.62 7.13
C HIS A 172 -18.67 3.24 7.48
N LYS A 173 -19.56 2.27 7.63
CA LYS A 173 -19.26 0.87 7.98
C LYS A 173 -19.80 -0.08 6.93
N LYS A 174 -19.38 -1.35 7.00
CA LYS A 174 -19.84 -2.40 6.09
C LYS A 174 -21.36 -2.41 5.95
N GLY A 175 -21.81 -2.39 4.70
CA GLY A 175 -23.22 -2.42 4.30
C GLY A 175 -23.86 -1.04 4.14
N ASP A 176 -23.21 0.04 4.59
CA ASP A 176 -23.74 1.39 4.36
C ASP A 176 -23.78 1.68 2.86
N LEU A 177 -24.83 2.40 2.45
CA LEU A 177 -25.07 2.86 1.09
C LEU A 177 -25.30 4.38 1.15
N PHE A 178 -24.50 5.16 0.43
CA PHE A 178 -24.51 6.62 0.49
C PHE A 178 -24.04 7.25 -0.81
N THR A 179 -24.16 8.56 -0.91
CA THR A 179 -23.68 9.33 -2.07
C THR A 179 -22.57 10.30 -1.69
N VAL A 180 -21.64 10.53 -2.62
CA VAL A 180 -20.55 11.51 -2.47
C VAL A 180 -20.39 12.27 -3.75
N TRP A 181 -20.42 13.61 -3.67
CA TRP A 181 -20.03 14.48 -4.76
C TRP A 181 -18.51 14.59 -4.86
N SER A 182 -18.00 14.58 -6.08
CA SER A 182 -16.60 14.84 -6.41
C SER A 182 -16.50 15.69 -7.69
N PRO A 183 -15.31 16.17 -8.06
CA PRO A 183 -15.11 16.82 -9.35
C PRO A 183 -15.45 15.95 -10.58
N SER A 184 -15.41 14.61 -10.42
CA SER A 184 -15.73 13.65 -11.48
C SER A 184 -17.24 13.40 -11.63
N GLY A 185 -18.07 13.79 -10.65
CA GLY A 185 -19.49 13.55 -10.63
C GLY A 185 -20.04 13.06 -9.30
N LEU A 186 -21.23 12.45 -9.34
CA LEU A 186 -21.88 11.86 -8.17
C LEU A 186 -21.54 10.38 -8.07
N HIS A 187 -20.95 9.98 -6.94
CA HIS A 187 -20.71 8.58 -6.63
C HIS A 187 -21.81 8.02 -5.76
N VAL A 188 -22.39 6.90 -6.15
CA VAL A 188 -23.15 6.02 -5.25
C VAL A 188 -22.17 5.00 -4.71
N VAL A 189 -22.06 4.87 -3.40
CA VAL A 189 -21.02 4.07 -2.75
C VAL A 189 -21.63 3.08 -1.78
N THR A 190 -21.14 1.86 -1.76
CA THR A 190 -21.43 0.90 -0.69
C THR A 190 -20.13 0.35 -0.10
N VAL A 191 -20.09 0.24 1.24
CA VAL A 191 -18.94 -0.34 1.95
C VAL A 191 -19.03 -1.86 1.90
N ALA A 192 -18.12 -2.47 1.16
CA ALA A 192 -18.09 -3.93 0.96
C ALA A 192 -17.58 -4.68 2.19
N ASP A 193 -16.57 -4.15 2.86
CA ASP A 193 -16.01 -4.72 4.10
C ASP A 193 -15.62 -3.61 5.09
N ASN A 194 -15.59 -3.95 6.39
CA ASN A 194 -15.11 -3.02 7.40
C ASN A 194 -13.64 -2.65 7.13
N PRO A 195 -13.25 -1.40 7.40
CA PRO A 195 -11.85 -0.97 7.30
C PRO A 195 -10.93 -1.86 8.13
N LYS A 196 -9.71 -2.06 7.66
CA LYS A 196 -8.68 -2.80 8.38
C LYS A 196 -7.36 -2.05 8.37
N GLU A 197 -6.60 -2.20 9.46
CA GLU A 197 -5.20 -1.77 9.47
C GLU A 197 -4.30 -2.88 8.91
N ASP A 198 -3.37 -2.49 8.04
CA ASP A 198 -2.37 -3.38 7.45
C ASP A 198 -1.12 -2.57 7.06
N THR A 199 -0.07 -3.24 6.57
CA THR A 199 1.13 -2.55 6.09
C THR A 199 0.79 -1.59 4.97
N GLY A 200 0.86 -0.28 5.24
CA GLY A 200 0.61 0.77 4.26
C GLY A 200 1.90 1.34 3.67
N TYR A 201 2.98 1.34 4.44
CA TYR A 201 4.27 1.91 4.03
C TYR A 201 5.43 1.01 4.42
N ALA A 202 6.50 1.05 3.63
CA ALA A 202 7.77 0.46 4.00
C ALA A 202 8.93 1.36 3.59
N LEU A 203 9.98 1.39 4.42
CA LEU A 203 11.26 2.00 4.09
C LEU A 203 12.23 0.90 3.67
N LEU A 204 12.74 1.00 2.46
CA LEU A 204 13.63 0.02 1.86
C LEU A 204 15.04 0.59 1.68
N LEU A 205 16.06 -0.18 2.06
CA LEU A 205 17.45 0.09 1.69
C LEU A 205 17.78 -0.76 0.46
N ARG A 206 18.00 -0.10 -0.68
CA ARG A 206 18.40 -0.71 -1.93
C ARG A 206 19.89 -0.52 -2.15
N VAL A 207 20.61 -1.62 -2.29
CA VAL A 207 22.08 -1.66 -2.43
C VAL A 207 22.44 -2.15 -3.82
N ILE A 208 23.23 -1.36 -4.55
CA ILE A 208 23.75 -1.75 -5.87
C ILE A 208 25.01 -2.60 -5.64
N LEU A 209 25.04 -3.82 -6.20
CA LEU A 209 26.16 -4.76 -6.02
C LEU A 209 27.35 -4.48 -6.96
#